data_237990088a09424313cd89a2dc48a635
#
_entry.id   237990088a09424313cd89a2dc48a635
#
_cell.length_a   1.000
_cell.length_b   1.000
_cell.length_c   1.000
_cell.angle_alpha   90.00
_cell.angle_beta   90.00
_cell.angle_gamma   90.00
#
_symmetry.space_group_name_H-M   'P 1'
#
loop_
_entity.id
_entity.type
_entity.pdbx_description
1 polymer ?
#
loop_
_entity_poly.entity_id
_entity_poly.type
_entity_poly.pdbx_seq_one_letter_code
_entity_poly.pdbx_strand_id
1 'polypeptide(L)'
;MDYLKRLNKLIPSGSHTYSRAHDQFSSNTPPIFKRGKGAYLYDKNEKKFLDYGMGLRSVGIGYSESQIDKAAIEGIKLGNNLTKASFIELKAAEKFVKNFDNVDMVKFAKHGSTAVTGAIKLARAFTKKDYILRCADHPFFSFDDWFIGSTNFQAGIPRSISKYTQNFRYFDIKKLKSKIVKLKNNISCL
;
A
#
# COMPACT_ATOMS: atom_id res chain seq x y z
N MET A 1 -25.21 -6.49 20.38
CA MET A 1 -23.82 -6.34 20.85
C MET A 1 -23.14 -5.26 20.01
N ASP A 2 -22.61 -4.22 20.64
CA ASP A 2 -22.02 -3.07 19.93
C ASP A 2 -20.59 -3.40 19.49
N TYR A 3 -20.44 -3.86 18.25
CA TYR A 3 -19.15 -4.22 17.68
C TYR A 3 -18.21 -3.03 17.52
N LEU A 4 -18.74 -1.83 17.23
CA LEU A 4 -17.93 -0.63 17.06
C LEU A 4 -17.25 -0.24 18.38
N LYS A 5 -17.99 -0.26 19.50
CA LYS A 5 -17.41 -0.04 20.83
C LYS A 5 -16.32 -1.05 21.17
N ARG A 6 -16.54 -2.33 20.83
CA ARG A 6 -15.55 -3.38 21.08
C ARG A 6 -14.29 -3.18 20.24
N LEU A 7 -14.44 -2.85 18.95
CA LEU A 7 -13.32 -2.54 18.07
C LEU A 7 -12.50 -1.37 18.62
N ASN A 8 -13.17 -0.25 18.94
CA ASN A 8 -12.49 0.95 19.46
C ASN A 8 -11.82 0.74 20.82
N LYS A 9 -12.30 -0.20 21.62
CA LYS A 9 -11.66 -0.56 22.89
C LYS A 9 -10.37 -1.35 22.72
N LEU A 10 -10.28 -2.17 21.65
CA LEU A 10 -9.20 -3.14 21.45
C LEU A 10 -8.20 -2.72 20.39
N ILE A 11 -8.63 -1.90 19.44
CA ILE A 11 -7.85 -1.48 18.28
C ILE A 11 -7.93 0.05 18.18
N PRO A 12 -6.82 0.77 18.17
CA PRO A 12 -6.85 2.23 18.00
C PRO A 12 -7.68 2.62 16.76
N SER A 13 -8.63 3.52 16.92
CA SER A 13 -9.60 3.94 15.89
C SER A 13 -10.46 2.78 15.30
N GLY A 14 -10.51 1.64 15.98
CA GLY A 14 -11.26 0.46 15.54
C GLY A 14 -10.73 -0.22 14.27
N SER A 15 -9.54 0.15 13.79
CA SER A 15 -9.00 -0.34 12.53
C SER A 15 -7.48 -0.32 12.53
N HIS A 16 -6.85 -1.29 11.86
CA HIS A 16 -5.39 -1.35 11.65
C HIS A 16 -4.89 -0.40 10.55
N THR A 17 -5.80 0.17 9.77
CA THR A 17 -5.50 1.10 8.68
C THR A 17 -6.46 2.28 8.75
N TYR A 18 -5.95 3.51 8.80
CA TYR A 18 -6.76 4.73 8.86
C TYR A 18 -7.92 4.72 7.84
N SER A 19 -7.65 4.34 6.59
CA SER A 19 -8.66 4.30 5.52
C SER A 19 -9.78 3.26 5.74
N ARG A 20 -9.66 2.39 6.76
CA ARG A 20 -10.69 1.42 7.15
C ARG A 20 -11.40 1.80 8.43
N ALA A 21 -11.01 2.90 9.07
CA ALA A 21 -11.69 3.37 10.27
C ALA A 21 -13.15 3.72 9.96
N HIS A 22 -14.04 3.51 10.93
CA HIS A 22 -15.48 3.64 10.72
C HIS A 22 -15.92 5.06 10.31
N ASP A 23 -15.20 6.07 10.77
CA ASP A 23 -15.41 7.48 10.42
C ASP A 23 -15.06 7.83 8.96
N GLN A 24 -14.41 6.92 8.24
CA GLN A 24 -14.13 7.06 6.79
C GLN A 24 -15.29 6.57 5.91
N PHE A 25 -16.36 6.07 6.51
CA PHE A 25 -17.53 5.51 5.82
C PHE A 25 -18.82 6.17 6.31
N SER A 26 -19.89 5.98 5.56
CA SER A 26 -21.23 6.37 6.01
C SER A 26 -21.60 5.70 7.32
N SER A 27 -22.28 6.41 8.21
CA SER A 27 -22.76 5.90 9.50
C SER A 27 -23.63 4.63 9.40
N ASN A 28 -24.24 4.40 8.24
CA ASN A 28 -25.03 3.21 7.94
C ASN A 28 -24.21 1.99 7.54
N THR A 29 -22.88 2.14 7.38
CA THR A 29 -22.00 1.02 7.02
C THR A 29 -21.83 0.10 8.23
N PRO A 30 -21.96 -1.23 8.08
CA PRO A 30 -21.67 -2.15 9.15
C PRO A 30 -20.23 -1.99 9.65
N PRO A 31 -19.98 -1.98 10.97
CA PRO A 31 -18.64 -1.87 11.52
C PRO A 31 -17.77 -3.11 11.28
N ILE A 32 -18.41 -4.24 10.97
CA ILE A 32 -17.74 -5.52 10.68
C ILE A 32 -18.48 -6.24 9.56
N PHE A 33 -17.75 -6.79 8.62
CA PHE A 33 -18.23 -7.75 7.63
C PHE A 33 -17.80 -9.16 8.00
N LYS A 34 -18.64 -10.14 7.71
CA LYS A 34 -18.40 -11.57 7.98
C LYS A 34 -17.63 -12.25 6.86
N ARG A 35 -17.94 -11.91 5.61
CA ARG A 35 -17.34 -12.51 4.40
C ARG A 35 -17.49 -11.62 3.18
N GLY A 36 -16.70 -11.93 2.15
CA GLY A 36 -16.80 -11.36 0.81
C GLY A 36 -16.98 -12.45 -0.24
N LYS A 37 -17.71 -12.15 -1.33
CA LYS A 37 -17.81 -13.00 -2.53
C LYS A 37 -18.04 -12.15 -3.77
N GLY A 38 -17.20 -12.31 -4.78
CA GLY A 38 -17.25 -11.46 -5.98
C GLY A 38 -17.15 -9.98 -5.60
N ALA A 39 -18.07 -9.16 -6.07
CA ALA A 39 -18.12 -7.72 -5.78
C ALA A 39 -18.84 -7.37 -4.45
N TYR A 40 -19.16 -8.33 -3.61
CA TYR A 40 -20.04 -8.10 -2.48
C TYR A 40 -19.43 -8.49 -1.15
N LEU A 41 -19.74 -7.69 -0.11
CA LEU A 41 -19.52 -7.97 1.28
C LEU A 41 -20.84 -8.38 1.96
N TYR A 42 -20.73 -9.16 2.99
CA TYR A 42 -21.87 -9.66 3.77
C TYR A 42 -21.64 -9.39 5.26
N ASP A 43 -22.63 -8.80 5.92
CA ASP A 43 -22.60 -8.60 7.36
C ASP A 43 -22.90 -9.91 8.13
N LYS A 44 -22.98 -9.83 9.45
CA LYS A 44 -23.28 -10.96 10.31
C LYS A 44 -24.65 -11.60 10.08
N ASN A 45 -25.60 -10.83 9.52
CA ASN A 45 -26.97 -11.26 9.23
C ASN A 45 -27.15 -11.67 7.76
N GLU A 46 -26.06 -11.86 7.03
CA GLU A 46 -26.03 -12.17 5.58
C GLU A 46 -26.61 -11.04 4.70
N LYS A 47 -26.81 -9.84 5.22
CA LYS A 47 -27.18 -8.70 4.41
C LYS A 47 -26.05 -8.35 3.46
N LYS A 48 -26.39 -8.19 2.18
CA LYS A 48 -25.47 -8.00 1.07
C LYS A 48 -25.21 -6.53 0.80
N PHE A 49 -23.94 -6.16 0.58
CA PHE A 49 -23.50 -4.82 0.26
C PHE A 49 -22.58 -4.89 -0.96
N LEU A 50 -22.81 -4.03 -1.94
CA LEU A 50 -21.88 -3.88 -3.07
C LEU A 50 -20.65 -3.10 -2.61
N ASP A 51 -19.46 -3.66 -2.79
CA ASP A 51 -18.20 -3.06 -2.34
C ASP A 51 -17.46 -2.34 -3.48
N TYR A 52 -17.72 -1.06 -3.64
CA TYR A 52 -16.94 -0.19 -4.54
C TYR A 52 -15.51 0.07 -4.05
N GLY A 53 -15.24 -0.17 -2.77
CA GLY A 53 -13.91 0.03 -2.17
C GLY A 53 -12.91 -1.06 -2.55
N MET A 54 -13.38 -2.23 -2.98
CA MET A 54 -12.56 -3.35 -3.45
C MET A 54 -11.39 -3.66 -2.52
N GLY A 55 -11.66 -3.77 -1.21
CA GLY A 55 -10.62 -3.97 -0.21
C GLY A 55 -9.54 -2.88 -0.22
N LEU A 56 -9.91 -1.62 -0.39
CA LEU A 56 -9.01 -0.48 -0.66
C LEU A 56 -8.22 -0.66 -1.96
N ARG A 57 -8.89 -1.08 -3.03
CA ARG A 57 -8.36 -1.30 -4.39
C ARG A 57 -7.41 -2.50 -4.53
N SER A 58 -7.34 -3.37 -3.54
CA SER A 58 -6.49 -4.57 -3.58
C SER A 58 -7.21 -5.82 -4.12
N VAL A 59 -8.55 -5.80 -4.23
CA VAL A 59 -9.41 -6.93 -4.62
C VAL A 59 -10.04 -6.67 -6.01
N GLY A 60 -9.21 -6.44 -7.02
CA GLY A 60 -9.68 -6.05 -8.35
C GLY A 60 -10.46 -7.12 -9.12
N ILE A 61 -10.26 -8.39 -8.81
CA ILE A 61 -10.96 -9.53 -9.45
C ILE A 61 -12.14 -10.06 -8.63
N GLY A 62 -12.42 -9.43 -7.48
CA GLY A 62 -13.47 -9.87 -6.56
C GLY A 62 -12.97 -10.75 -5.42
N TYR A 63 -13.80 -10.82 -4.37
CA TYR A 63 -13.55 -11.63 -3.18
C TYR A 63 -13.76 -13.13 -3.46
N SER A 64 -12.92 -13.95 -2.86
CA SER A 64 -13.03 -15.44 -2.93
C SER A 64 -13.14 -15.95 -4.37
N GLU A 65 -12.24 -15.49 -5.24
CA GLU A 65 -12.13 -16.03 -6.59
C GLU A 65 -11.62 -17.47 -6.50
N SER A 66 -12.39 -18.42 -7.05
CA SER A 66 -12.21 -19.84 -6.77
C SER A 66 -10.87 -20.43 -7.27
N GLN A 67 -10.38 -19.98 -8.41
CA GLN A 67 -9.12 -20.48 -8.96
C GLN A 67 -7.92 -19.96 -8.15
N ILE A 68 -7.97 -18.70 -7.71
CA ILE A 68 -6.94 -18.09 -6.86
C ILE A 68 -6.94 -18.74 -5.47
N ASP A 69 -8.13 -18.89 -4.86
CA ASP A 69 -8.26 -19.54 -3.56
C ASP A 69 -7.71 -20.97 -3.62
N LYS A 70 -8.03 -21.75 -4.67
CA LYS A 70 -7.50 -23.11 -4.87
C LYS A 70 -5.97 -23.10 -4.95
N ALA A 71 -5.39 -22.24 -5.79
CA ALA A 71 -3.93 -22.15 -5.94
C ALA A 71 -3.23 -21.74 -4.63
N ALA A 72 -3.85 -20.81 -3.87
CA ALA A 72 -3.33 -20.41 -2.57
C ALA A 72 -3.37 -21.55 -1.55
N ILE A 73 -4.46 -22.32 -1.48
CA ILE A 73 -4.60 -23.49 -0.61
C ILE A 73 -3.56 -24.57 -0.96
N GLU A 74 -3.35 -24.84 -2.24
CA GLU A 74 -2.31 -25.78 -2.69
C GLU A 74 -0.90 -25.30 -2.30
N GLY A 75 -0.63 -24.00 -2.47
CA GLY A 75 0.64 -23.40 -2.04
C GLY A 75 0.87 -23.51 -0.53
N ILE A 76 -0.18 -23.31 0.28
CA ILE A 76 -0.11 -23.45 1.74
C ILE A 76 0.27 -24.89 2.13
N LYS A 77 -0.30 -25.90 1.47
CA LYS A 77 0.00 -27.32 1.73
C LYS A 77 1.45 -27.72 1.41
N LEU A 78 2.09 -27.01 0.50
CA LEU A 78 3.51 -27.21 0.17
C LEU A 78 4.46 -26.56 1.19
N GLY A 79 3.95 -25.79 2.13
CA GLY A 79 4.69 -25.01 3.10
C GLY A 79 4.97 -23.59 2.61
N ASN A 80 4.84 -22.65 3.55
CA ASN A 80 5.11 -21.22 3.30
C ASN A 80 6.46 -20.83 3.85
N ASN A 81 7.00 -19.73 3.31
CA ASN A 81 8.15 -19.03 3.87
C ASN A 81 9.36 -19.95 4.03
N LEU A 82 9.66 -20.70 2.99
CA LEU A 82 10.83 -21.61 2.96
C LEU A 82 12.13 -20.82 3.14
N THR A 83 13.16 -21.45 3.72
CA THR A 83 14.48 -20.83 3.95
C THR A 83 15.17 -20.40 2.64
N LYS A 84 14.87 -21.07 1.55
CA LYS A 84 15.36 -20.76 0.20
C LYS A 84 14.18 -20.40 -0.71
N ALA A 85 14.49 -19.84 -1.88
CA ALA A 85 13.50 -19.55 -2.90
C ALA A 85 12.70 -20.81 -3.29
N SER A 86 11.39 -20.64 -3.46
CA SER A 86 10.50 -21.71 -3.91
C SER A 86 10.32 -21.68 -5.42
N PHE A 87 9.85 -22.80 -5.98
CA PHE A 87 9.47 -22.85 -7.41
C PHE A 87 8.35 -21.86 -7.74
N ILE A 88 7.47 -21.55 -6.80
CA ILE A 88 6.40 -20.57 -7.00
C ILE A 88 6.98 -19.16 -7.20
N GLU A 89 7.98 -18.78 -6.41
CA GLU A 89 8.66 -17.50 -6.55
C GLU A 89 9.38 -17.38 -7.89
N LEU A 90 10.10 -18.45 -8.30
CA LEU A 90 10.77 -18.48 -9.61
C LEU A 90 9.77 -18.32 -10.75
N LYS A 91 8.71 -19.13 -10.78
CA LYS A 91 7.67 -19.06 -11.82
C LYS A 91 6.97 -17.71 -11.86
N ALA A 92 6.71 -17.10 -10.69
CA ALA A 92 6.11 -15.78 -10.59
C ALA A 92 7.04 -14.71 -11.19
N ALA A 93 8.33 -14.77 -10.89
CA ALA A 93 9.34 -13.87 -11.43
C ALA A 93 9.47 -14.00 -12.96
N GLU A 94 9.58 -15.22 -13.49
CA GLU A 94 9.64 -15.50 -14.92
C GLU A 94 8.39 -14.94 -15.64
N LYS A 95 7.21 -15.20 -15.10
CA LYS A 95 5.96 -14.71 -15.66
C LYS A 95 5.86 -13.20 -15.63
N PHE A 96 6.33 -12.57 -14.55
CA PHE A 96 6.33 -11.10 -14.42
C PHE A 96 7.26 -10.48 -15.47
N VAL A 97 8.51 -10.90 -15.52
CA VAL A 97 9.50 -10.38 -16.48
C VAL A 97 9.03 -10.57 -17.92
N LYS A 98 8.46 -11.73 -18.25
CA LYS A 98 7.91 -12.00 -19.61
C LYS A 98 6.81 -11.02 -20.04
N ASN A 99 6.06 -10.46 -19.09
CA ASN A 99 4.94 -9.56 -19.38
C ASN A 99 5.33 -8.08 -19.49
N PHE A 100 6.60 -7.73 -19.23
CA PHE A 100 7.07 -6.36 -19.24
C PHE A 100 8.42 -6.23 -19.95
N ASP A 101 8.42 -5.68 -21.16
CA ASP A 101 9.60 -5.62 -22.05
C ASP A 101 10.81 -4.87 -21.45
N ASN A 102 10.58 -3.97 -20.48
CA ASN A 102 11.63 -3.15 -19.87
C ASN A 102 12.01 -3.62 -18.46
N VAL A 103 11.71 -4.87 -18.11
CA VAL A 103 12.01 -5.43 -16.79
C VAL A 103 12.87 -6.66 -16.93
N ASP A 104 14.13 -6.58 -16.47
CA ASP A 104 15.06 -7.71 -16.45
C ASP A 104 14.96 -8.53 -15.16
N MET A 105 14.62 -7.88 -14.05
CA MET A 105 14.60 -8.49 -12.73
C MET A 105 13.44 -7.97 -11.90
N VAL A 106 12.93 -8.81 -11.00
CA VAL A 106 11.86 -8.43 -10.07
C VAL A 106 12.19 -8.84 -8.63
N LYS A 107 11.81 -8.01 -7.68
CA LYS A 107 11.83 -8.34 -6.26
C LYS A 107 10.46 -8.11 -5.65
N PHE A 108 9.87 -9.18 -5.13
CA PHE A 108 8.55 -9.12 -4.49
C PHE A 108 8.64 -8.63 -3.05
N ALA A 109 7.62 -7.92 -2.62
CA ALA A 109 7.41 -7.51 -1.23
C ALA A 109 5.98 -7.82 -0.80
N LYS A 110 5.75 -7.95 0.51
CA LYS A 110 4.43 -8.33 1.04
C LYS A 110 3.37 -7.22 0.87
N HIS A 111 3.78 -5.96 0.83
CA HIS A 111 2.86 -4.83 0.67
C HIS A 111 3.53 -3.64 -0.02
N GLY A 112 2.71 -2.73 -0.56
CA GLY A 112 3.16 -1.59 -1.36
C GLY A 112 4.13 -0.66 -0.64
N SER A 113 3.94 -0.38 0.65
CA SER A 113 4.86 0.45 1.44
C SER A 113 6.29 -0.07 1.40
N THR A 114 6.48 -1.38 1.63
CA THR A 114 7.81 -2.01 1.57
C THR A 114 8.42 -1.95 0.17
N ALA A 115 7.61 -2.20 -0.88
CA ALA A 115 8.08 -2.14 -2.26
C ALA A 115 8.55 -0.73 -2.63
N VAL A 116 7.75 0.30 -2.33
CA VAL A 116 8.10 1.70 -2.62
C VAL A 116 9.30 2.16 -1.79
N THR A 117 9.38 1.81 -0.51
CA THR A 117 10.55 2.13 0.33
C THR A 117 11.81 1.45 -0.20
N GLY A 118 11.70 0.21 -0.68
CA GLY A 118 12.79 -0.49 -1.37
C GLY A 118 13.24 0.25 -2.63
N ALA A 119 12.31 0.68 -3.48
CA ALA A 119 12.60 1.45 -4.69
C ALA A 119 13.30 2.78 -4.39
N ILE A 120 12.85 3.52 -3.37
CA ILE A 120 13.48 4.77 -2.93
C ILE A 120 14.91 4.53 -2.43
N LYS A 121 15.14 3.49 -1.64
CA LYS A 121 16.48 3.14 -1.17
C LYS A 121 17.40 2.80 -2.36
N LEU A 122 16.88 2.06 -3.34
CA LEU A 122 17.60 1.75 -4.56
C LEU A 122 17.95 3.02 -5.36
N ALA A 123 16.98 3.92 -5.56
CA ALA A 123 17.19 5.18 -6.24
C ALA A 123 18.27 6.04 -5.55
N ARG A 124 18.23 6.15 -4.23
CA ARG A 124 19.26 6.84 -3.45
C ARG A 124 20.64 6.19 -3.58
N ALA A 125 20.70 4.88 -3.49
CA ALA A 125 21.95 4.13 -3.64
C ALA A 125 22.57 4.31 -5.02
N PHE A 126 21.75 4.26 -6.06
CA PHE A 126 22.18 4.42 -7.45
C PHE A 126 22.63 5.85 -7.76
N THR A 127 21.81 6.83 -7.40
CA THR A 127 22.08 8.24 -7.72
C THR A 127 23.07 8.92 -6.78
N LYS A 128 23.31 8.36 -5.59
CA LYS A 128 24.05 8.99 -4.47
C LYS A 128 23.44 10.32 -4.02
N LYS A 129 22.12 10.46 -4.10
CA LYS A 129 21.37 11.68 -3.79
C LYS A 129 20.31 11.41 -2.72
N ASP A 130 19.91 12.45 -1.98
CA ASP A 130 19.10 12.31 -0.78
C ASP A 130 17.60 12.63 -0.98
N TYR A 131 17.32 13.68 -1.78
CA TYR A 131 15.96 14.23 -1.84
C TYR A 131 15.03 13.39 -2.71
N ILE A 132 13.77 13.29 -2.23
CA ILE A 132 12.65 12.72 -2.95
C ILE A 132 11.65 13.83 -3.21
N LEU A 133 11.11 13.91 -4.42
CA LEU A 133 9.95 14.72 -4.73
C LEU A 133 8.71 13.82 -4.77
N ARG A 134 7.67 14.17 -4.01
CA ARG A 134 6.44 13.41 -3.90
C ARG A 134 5.22 14.26 -4.22
N CYS A 135 4.29 13.72 -5.00
CA CYS A 135 2.98 14.34 -5.16
C CYS A 135 2.18 14.21 -3.86
N ALA A 136 1.82 15.34 -3.24
CA ALA A 136 1.06 15.36 -1.98
C ALA A 136 -0.39 14.87 -2.16
N ASP A 137 -0.95 15.01 -3.36
CA ASP A 137 -2.33 14.66 -3.67
C ASP A 137 -2.48 13.19 -4.07
N HIS A 138 -1.38 12.44 -4.20
CA HIS A 138 -1.41 11.03 -4.54
C HIS A 138 -2.00 10.22 -3.37
N PRO A 139 -2.96 9.31 -3.63
CA PRO A 139 -3.68 8.58 -2.58
C PRO A 139 -2.88 7.45 -1.92
N PHE A 140 -1.63 7.20 -2.33
CA PHE A 140 -0.74 6.25 -1.67
C PHE A 140 -0.47 6.69 -0.23
N PHE A 141 -0.43 5.74 0.68
CA PHE A 141 -0.06 5.96 2.07
C PHE A 141 0.97 4.94 2.53
N SER A 142 1.97 5.41 3.27
CA SER A 142 2.94 4.57 3.98
C SER A 142 3.21 5.16 5.35
N PHE A 143 3.44 4.30 6.34
CA PHE A 143 3.88 4.71 7.68
C PHE A 143 5.41 4.83 7.78
N ASP A 144 6.15 4.55 6.72
CA ASP A 144 7.60 4.74 6.70
C ASP A 144 7.96 6.23 6.85
N ASP A 145 9.01 6.52 7.59
CA ASP A 145 9.42 7.88 7.98
C ASP A 145 9.55 8.84 6.80
N TRP A 146 10.11 8.36 5.67
CA TRP A 146 10.28 9.17 4.47
C TRP A 146 8.96 9.70 3.91
N PHE A 147 7.88 8.92 4.08
CA PHE A 147 6.55 9.28 3.59
C PHE A 147 5.77 10.08 4.64
N ILE A 148 5.54 9.48 5.83
CA ILE A 148 4.66 10.06 6.84
C ILE A 148 5.22 11.38 7.37
N GLY A 149 6.54 11.54 7.44
CA GLY A 149 7.21 12.78 7.80
C GLY A 149 6.99 13.94 6.83
N SER A 150 6.48 13.66 5.63
CA SER A 150 6.08 14.66 4.62
C SER A 150 4.59 15.01 4.66
N THR A 151 3.84 14.45 5.60
CA THR A 151 2.39 14.63 5.81
C THR A 151 2.11 15.48 7.06
N ASN A 152 0.84 15.64 7.41
CA ASN A 152 0.45 16.29 8.66
C ASN A 152 0.59 15.37 9.89
N PHE A 153 0.88 14.08 9.70
CA PHE A 153 1.03 13.08 10.76
C PHE A 153 2.52 12.85 11.06
N GLN A 154 3.16 13.82 11.67
CA GLN A 154 4.62 13.80 11.88
C GLN A 154 5.05 13.36 13.28
N ALA A 155 4.11 13.02 14.16
CA ALA A 155 4.43 12.59 15.52
C ALA A 155 5.34 11.35 15.48
N GLY A 156 6.45 11.41 16.19
CA GLY A 156 7.43 10.33 16.25
C GLY A 156 8.47 10.31 15.11
N ILE A 157 8.36 11.20 14.10
CA ILE A 157 9.30 11.24 12.99
C ILE A 157 10.43 12.25 13.25
N PRO A 158 11.70 11.84 13.17
CA PRO A 158 12.83 12.77 13.32
C PRO A 158 12.81 13.84 12.23
N ARG A 159 12.98 15.11 12.63
CA ARG A 159 13.00 16.25 11.69
C ARG A 159 14.09 16.12 10.62
N SER A 160 15.19 15.46 10.94
CA SER A 160 16.29 15.17 10.00
C SER A 160 15.85 14.30 8.82
N ILE A 161 14.86 13.42 9.00
CA ILE A 161 14.35 12.54 7.95
C ILE A 161 13.30 13.26 7.10
N SER A 162 12.35 13.95 7.72
CA SER A 162 11.24 14.60 7.03
C SER A 162 11.70 15.65 6.00
N LYS A 163 12.83 16.32 6.23
CA LYS A 163 13.37 17.34 5.30
C LYS A 163 13.71 16.79 3.91
N TYR A 164 14.05 15.51 3.82
CA TYR A 164 14.49 14.90 2.54
C TYR A 164 13.35 14.54 1.60
N THR A 165 12.08 14.62 2.05
CA THR A 165 10.92 14.43 1.18
C THR A 165 10.22 15.77 0.96
N GLN A 166 10.20 16.23 -0.29
CA GLN A 166 9.63 17.50 -0.68
C GLN A 166 8.34 17.26 -1.47
N ASN A 167 7.26 17.93 -1.08
CA ASN A 167 5.94 17.77 -1.70
C ASN A 167 5.73 18.78 -2.84
N PHE A 168 5.09 18.31 -3.91
CA PHE A 168 4.43 19.15 -4.93
C PHE A 168 2.97 18.74 -5.07
N ARG A 169 2.17 19.52 -5.81
CA ARG A 169 0.76 19.20 -6.08
C ARG A 169 0.54 18.85 -7.54
N TYR A 170 -0.52 18.10 -7.83
CA TYR A 170 -0.94 17.86 -9.21
C TYR A 170 -1.10 19.19 -9.95
N PHE A 171 -0.73 19.20 -11.21
CA PHE A 171 -0.81 20.35 -12.14
C PHE A 171 0.00 21.59 -11.75
N ASP A 172 0.65 21.63 -10.60
CA ASP A 172 1.55 22.75 -10.21
C ASP A 172 2.97 22.55 -10.77
N ILE A 173 3.07 22.59 -12.11
CA ILE A 173 4.33 22.41 -12.84
C ILE A 173 5.33 23.52 -12.50
N LYS A 174 4.86 24.76 -12.26
CA LYS A 174 5.73 25.88 -11.89
C LYS A 174 6.47 25.60 -10.57
N LYS A 175 5.72 25.14 -9.56
CA LYS A 175 6.29 24.81 -8.24
C LYS A 175 7.19 23.58 -8.30
N LEU A 176 6.83 22.57 -9.09
CA LEU A 176 7.67 21.40 -9.32
C LEU A 176 9.02 21.81 -9.93
N LYS A 177 9.01 22.58 -11.04
CA LYS A 177 10.23 23.11 -11.69
C LYS A 177 11.09 23.92 -10.71
N SER A 178 10.47 24.84 -9.94
CA SER A 178 11.18 25.64 -8.92
C SER A 178 11.87 24.75 -7.88
N LYS A 179 11.22 23.68 -7.39
CA LYS A 179 11.84 22.73 -6.46
C LYS A 179 13.00 21.97 -7.08
N ILE A 180 12.85 21.52 -8.33
CA ILE A 180 13.93 20.84 -9.07
C ILE A 180 15.17 21.76 -9.17
N VAL A 181 14.97 23.02 -9.55
CA VAL A 181 16.05 24.01 -9.64
C VAL A 181 16.68 24.28 -8.26
N LYS A 182 15.85 24.48 -7.22
CA LYS A 182 16.32 24.73 -5.85
C LYS A 182 17.16 23.60 -5.27
N LEU A 183 16.75 22.36 -5.50
CA LEU A 183 17.45 21.18 -5.00
C LEU A 183 18.63 20.78 -5.89
N LYS A 184 18.76 21.43 -7.04
CA LYS A 184 19.82 21.21 -8.02
C LYS A 184 19.95 19.71 -8.36
N ASN A 185 21.18 19.19 -8.27
CA ASN A 185 21.49 17.80 -8.60
C ASN A 185 21.31 16.81 -7.43
N ASN A 186 20.64 17.20 -6.33
CA ASN A 186 20.50 16.32 -5.16
C ASN A 186 19.14 15.61 -5.09
N ILE A 187 18.43 15.45 -6.21
CA ILE A 187 17.17 14.71 -6.28
C ILE A 187 17.47 13.27 -6.70
N SER A 188 17.06 12.34 -5.86
CA SER A 188 17.18 10.90 -6.10
C SER A 188 16.10 10.40 -7.04
N CYS A 189 14.85 10.74 -6.76
CA CYS A 189 13.69 10.34 -7.56
C CYS A 189 12.51 11.31 -7.39
N LEU A 190 11.56 11.17 -8.33
CA LEU A 190 10.27 11.83 -8.37
C LEU A 190 9.18 10.76 -8.37
#